data_503f9891fa797ccccdf8c55db6fcc7ea
#
_entry.id   503f9891fa797ccccdf8c55db6fcc7ea
#
_cell.length_a   1.000
_cell.length_b   1.000
_cell.length_c   1.000
_cell.angle_alpha   90.00
_cell.angle_beta   90.00
_cell.angle_gamma   90.00
#
_symmetry.space_group_name_H-M   'P 1'
#
loop_
_entity.id
_entity.type
_entity.pdbx_description
1 polymer ?
#
loop_
_entity_poly.entity_id
_entity_poly.type
_entity_poly.pdbx_seq_one_letter_code
_entity_poly.pdbx_strand_id
1 'polypeptide(L)'
;MSSISPDRVNIGLVQMQMSEDRDRNVDKAVRMLREARQKGAQIVCLPELFSSLYFPQDKVSEEEPVTIPGPITRTLSKSAKENNVILVGGSIYEKAAKKTYNTSVLFDQRGRILGKYRKVHLPQDPSFYEQDYFSRGNNFAVYNTKYCKIGLLICFDQWYPEAARIEKLMGAQIIFYPTAIGWVKGIDPAEGNWHEAWQSVQVGHAISNSVVVVAVNRVGVEKNMQFWGGSFVCDQFGKILARADDKEQVIVTSCDLTLGRNVEEGWGFQRNRVPRSYSRLWK
;
A
#
# COMPACT_ATOMS: atom_id res chain seq x y z
N MET A 1 -2.85 -6.39 -30.81
CA MET A 1 -2.19 -7.56 -30.19
C MET A 1 -2.32 -7.40 -28.69
N SER A 2 -3.16 -8.19 -28.00
CA SER A 2 -3.25 -8.22 -26.55
C SER A 2 -1.95 -8.84 -26.04
N SER A 3 -1.09 -8.03 -25.40
CA SER A 3 0.07 -8.56 -24.69
C SER A 3 -0.44 -9.47 -23.59
N ILE A 4 -0.18 -10.77 -23.68
CA ILE A 4 -0.42 -11.72 -22.58
C ILE A 4 0.38 -11.20 -21.39
N SER A 5 -0.30 -10.87 -20.30
CA SER A 5 0.36 -10.51 -19.04
C SER A 5 1.24 -11.69 -18.61
N PRO A 6 2.45 -11.46 -18.09
CA PRO A 6 3.32 -12.55 -17.66
C PRO A 6 2.66 -13.32 -16.52
N ASP A 7 2.88 -14.63 -16.48
CA ASP A 7 2.34 -15.48 -15.42
C ASP A 7 2.96 -15.19 -14.05
N ARG A 8 4.14 -14.61 -14.02
CA ARG A 8 4.88 -14.26 -12.78
C ARG A 8 5.39 -12.83 -12.81
N VAL A 9 5.41 -12.21 -11.63
CA VAL A 9 5.95 -10.87 -11.44
C VAL A 9 6.75 -10.79 -10.15
N ASN A 10 7.90 -10.10 -10.19
CA ASN A 10 8.73 -9.87 -9.00
C ASN A 10 8.34 -8.55 -8.33
N ILE A 11 7.98 -8.62 -7.05
CA ILE A 11 7.55 -7.48 -6.24
C ILE A 11 8.63 -7.16 -5.23
N GLY A 12 9.03 -5.90 -5.16
CA GLY A 12 9.96 -5.35 -4.17
C GLY A 12 9.20 -4.54 -3.11
N LEU A 13 9.45 -4.83 -1.85
CA LEU A 13 8.94 -4.11 -0.70
C LEU A 13 10.08 -3.31 -0.08
N VAL A 14 9.86 -2.02 0.09
CA VAL A 14 10.80 -1.11 0.73
C VAL A 14 10.30 -0.82 2.15
N GLN A 15 10.80 -1.55 3.14
CA GLN A 15 10.54 -1.28 4.55
C GLN A 15 11.62 -0.33 5.07
N MET A 16 11.25 0.91 5.41
CA MET A 16 12.21 1.93 5.78
C MET A 16 11.80 2.68 7.04
N GLN A 17 12.80 3.19 7.75
CA GLN A 17 12.66 4.14 8.86
C GLN A 17 12.69 5.56 8.30
N MET A 18 11.90 6.47 8.87
CA MET A 18 11.86 7.88 8.50
C MET A 18 12.66 8.73 9.50
N SER A 19 13.08 9.89 9.01
CA SER A 19 13.68 10.97 9.79
C SER A 19 12.83 12.24 9.66
N GLU A 20 13.15 13.27 10.42
CA GLU A 20 12.52 14.59 10.32
C GLU A 20 12.83 15.30 8.99
N ASP A 21 13.92 14.92 8.33
CA ASP A 21 14.36 15.51 7.07
C ASP A 21 13.69 14.85 5.88
N ARG A 22 12.78 15.57 5.23
CA ARG A 22 12.01 15.15 4.05
C ARG A 22 12.90 14.71 2.89
N ASP A 23 13.91 15.50 2.56
CA ASP A 23 14.77 15.23 1.41
C ASP A 23 15.61 13.98 1.66
N ARG A 24 16.09 13.79 2.87
CA ARG A 24 16.80 12.60 3.31
C ARG A 24 15.94 11.33 3.19
N ASN A 25 14.65 11.43 3.53
CA ASN A 25 13.70 10.32 3.40
C ASN A 25 13.45 9.98 1.93
N VAL A 26 13.26 11.00 1.07
CA VAL A 26 13.06 10.81 -0.38
C VAL A 26 14.30 10.19 -1.02
N ASP A 27 15.51 10.66 -0.69
CA ASP A 27 16.77 10.11 -1.18
C ASP A 27 16.97 8.66 -0.73
N LYS A 28 16.62 8.34 0.53
CA LYS A 28 16.65 6.98 1.04
C LYS A 28 15.68 6.09 0.26
N ALA A 29 14.45 6.51 0.04
CA ALA A 29 13.46 5.77 -0.74
C ALA A 29 13.97 5.47 -2.16
N VAL A 30 14.61 6.45 -2.82
CA VAL A 30 15.22 6.27 -4.15
C VAL A 30 16.37 5.25 -4.13
N ARG A 31 17.25 5.30 -3.11
CA ARG A 31 18.32 4.30 -2.97
C ARG A 31 17.77 2.89 -2.77
N MET A 32 16.79 2.73 -1.88
CA MET A 32 16.17 1.43 -1.59
C MET A 32 15.35 0.90 -2.79
N LEU A 33 14.70 1.79 -3.56
CA LEU A 33 14.07 1.41 -4.83
C LEU A 33 15.10 0.84 -5.81
N ARG A 34 16.28 1.48 -5.95
CA ARG A 34 17.37 0.97 -6.79
C ARG A 34 17.86 -0.39 -6.31
N GLU A 35 18.02 -0.57 -5.01
CA GLU A 35 18.33 -1.87 -4.41
C GLU A 35 17.29 -2.94 -4.75
N ALA A 36 15.99 -2.62 -4.63
CA ALA A 36 14.90 -3.52 -5.02
C ALA A 36 15.05 -3.95 -6.50
N ARG A 37 15.33 -2.98 -7.38
CA ARG A 37 15.57 -3.27 -8.80
C ARG A 37 16.79 -4.17 -9.03
N GLN A 38 17.88 -3.95 -8.33
CA GLN A 38 19.09 -4.79 -8.41
C GLN A 38 18.82 -6.23 -7.94
N LYS A 39 17.91 -6.40 -6.97
CA LYS A 39 17.40 -7.72 -6.52
C LYS A 39 16.35 -8.32 -7.47
N GLY A 40 16.06 -7.68 -8.61
CA GLY A 40 15.18 -8.20 -9.65
C GLY A 40 13.72 -7.76 -9.58
N ALA A 41 13.35 -6.80 -8.73
CA ALA A 41 11.99 -6.29 -8.66
C ALA A 41 11.56 -5.64 -9.99
N GLN A 42 10.31 -5.89 -10.36
CA GLN A 42 9.62 -5.30 -11.51
C GLN A 42 8.56 -4.28 -11.08
N ILE A 43 7.97 -4.51 -9.91
CA ILE A 43 7.08 -3.58 -9.22
C ILE A 43 7.68 -3.34 -7.84
N VAL A 44 7.79 -2.06 -7.44
CA VAL A 44 8.30 -1.67 -6.12
C VAL A 44 7.25 -0.88 -5.38
N CYS A 45 7.12 -1.09 -4.07
CA CYS A 45 6.20 -0.33 -3.22
C CYS A 45 6.97 0.31 -2.06
N LEU A 46 6.70 1.60 -1.82
CA LEU A 46 7.14 2.37 -0.66
C LEU A 46 6.07 2.38 0.44
N PRO A 47 6.40 2.68 1.70
CA PRO A 47 5.42 2.75 2.78
C PRO A 47 4.58 4.03 2.76
N GLU A 48 3.56 4.09 3.62
CA GLU A 48 2.69 5.25 3.80
C GLU A 48 3.47 6.44 4.38
N LEU A 49 3.15 7.68 3.88
CA LEU A 49 3.73 8.96 4.29
C LEU A 49 5.27 8.90 4.40
N PHE A 50 5.92 8.21 3.45
CA PHE A 50 7.34 7.84 3.51
C PHE A 50 8.29 9.04 3.51
N SER A 51 7.83 10.23 3.14
CA SER A 51 8.65 11.43 3.07
C SER A 51 8.77 12.19 4.39
N SER A 52 8.04 11.78 5.43
CA SER A 52 8.02 12.44 6.74
C SER A 52 7.92 11.44 7.89
N LEU A 53 8.16 11.88 9.12
CA LEU A 53 7.68 11.16 10.29
C LEU A 53 6.15 11.04 10.21
N TYR A 54 5.58 10.08 10.94
CA TYR A 54 4.13 9.90 11.01
C TYR A 54 3.52 11.02 11.87
N PHE A 55 3.36 12.20 11.27
CA PHE A 55 2.87 13.40 11.93
C PHE A 55 1.42 13.28 12.46
N PRO A 56 0.51 12.41 11.90
CA PRO A 56 -0.82 12.28 12.48
C PRO A 56 -0.88 11.60 13.86
N GLN A 57 0.26 11.25 14.47
CA GLN A 57 0.30 10.88 15.88
C GLN A 57 0.01 12.06 16.82
N ASP A 58 0.17 13.27 16.35
CA ASP A 58 -0.15 14.53 17.05
C ASP A 58 -1.36 15.21 16.40
N LYS A 59 -2.15 15.95 17.17
CA LYS A 59 -3.31 16.70 16.65
C LYS A 59 -2.92 17.93 15.83
N VAL A 60 -1.71 18.41 15.99
CA VAL A 60 -1.13 19.56 15.28
C VAL A 60 0.28 19.22 14.86
N SER A 61 0.65 19.53 13.63
CA SER A 61 1.99 19.32 13.09
C SER A 61 2.37 20.49 12.19
N GLU A 62 3.67 20.74 12.06
CA GLU A 62 4.27 21.71 11.12
C GLU A 62 4.51 21.07 9.74
N GLU A 63 4.13 19.80 9.54
CA GLU A 63 4.33 19.13 8.25
C GLU A 63 3.48 19.79 7.16
N GLU A 64 4.14 20.16 6.06
CA GLU A 64 3.50 20.90 4.96
C GLU A 64 3.08 19.97 3.82
N PRO A 65 1.83 20.09 3.33
CA PRO A 65 1.38 19.32 2.19
C PRO A 65 2.03 19.79 0.88
N VAL A 66 2.21 18.83 -0.04
CA VAL A 66 2.80 19.08 -1.36
C VAL A 66 1.80 18.84 -2.50
N THR A 67 2.00 19.48 -3.63
CA THR A 67 1.16 19.25 -4.82
C THR A 67 1.52 17.96 -5.54
N ILE A 68 0.55 17.39 -6.26
CA ILE A 68 0.75 16.29 -7.21
C ILE A 68 0.25 16.76 -8.60
N PRO A 69 1.14 16.87 -9.61
CA PRO A 69 2.59 16.65 -9.54
C PRO A 69 3.34 17.73 -8.75
N GLY A 70 4.43 17.33 -8.09
CA GLY A 70 5.26 18.20 -7.25
C GLY A 70 6.70 17.67 -7.13
N PRO A 71 7.56 18.24 -6.29
CA PRO A 71 8.96 17.84 -6.17
C PRO A 71 9.14 16.34 -5.87
N ILE A 72 8.45 15.83 -4.86
CA ILE A 72 8.51 14.39 -4.46
C ILE A 72 8.11 13.50 -5.64
N THR A 73 6.96 13.77 -6.27
CA THR A 73 6.48 12.93 -7.38
C THR A 73 7.35 13.05 -8.62
N ARG A 74 8.03 14.17 -8.87
CA ARG A 74 9.02 14.29 -9.95
C ARG A 74 10.24 13.41 -9.68
N THR A 75 10.75 13.38 -8.44
CA THR A 75 11.85 12.51 -8.03
C THR A 75 11.49 11.04 -8.17
N LEU A 76 10.29 10.64 -7.70
CA LEU A 76 9.80 9.26 -7.85
C LEU A 76 9.60 8.87 -9.32
N SER A 77 9.02 9.75 -10.14
CA SER A 77 8.85 9.57 -11.59
C SER A 77 10.19 9.32 -12.29
N LYS A 78 11.19 10.17 -12.01
CA LYS A 78 12.56 10.00 -12.51
C LYS A 78 13.14 8.66 -12.07
N SER A 79 13.03 8.32 -10.80
CA SER A 79 13.56 7.07 -10.25
C SER A 79 12.88 5.82 -10.84
N ALA A 80 11.56 5.82 -11.02
CA ALA A 80 10.83 4.74 -11.69
C ALA A 80 11.33 4.52 -13.13
N LYS A 81 11.55 5.62 -13.88
CA LYS A 81 12.08 5.58 -15.25
C LYS A 81 13.51 5.05 -15.30
N GLU A 82 14.41 5.60 -14.48
CA GLU A 82 15.83 5.22 -14.48
C GLU A 82 16.05 3.75 -14.11
N ASN A 83 15.19 3.22 -13.23
CA ASN A 83 15.26 1.83 -12.78
C ASN A 83 14.35 0.88 -13.60
N ASN A 84 13.58 1.40 -14.56
CA ASN A 84 12.65 0.63 -15.38
C ASN A 84 11.71 -0.25 -14.54
N VAL A 85 11.08 0.31 -13.49
CA VAL A 85 10.13 -0.36 -12.61
C VAL A 85 8.78 0.33 -12.62
N ILE A 86 7.72 -0.43 -12.34
CA ILE A 86 6.45 0.13 -11.88
C ILE A 86 6.65 0.51 -10.41
N LEU A 87 6.25 1.72 -10.03
CA LEU A 87 6.41 2.20 -8.66
C LEU A 87 5.05 2.55 -8.05
N VAL A 88 4.68 1.82 -7.00
CA VAL A 88 3.70 2.27 -6.02
C VAL A 88 4.45 3.20 -5.07
N GLY A 89 4.23 4.51 -5.21
CA GLY A 89 5.02 5.55 -4.56
C GLY A 89 4.71 5.76 -3.09
N GLY A 90 4.33 4.69 -2.38
CA GLY A 90 3.89 4.80 -1.00
C GLY A 90 2.68 5.72 -0.87
N SER A 91 2.69 6.62 0.10
CA SER A 91 1.78 7.76 0.08
C SER A 91 2.48 9.04 0.53
N ILE A 92 1.86 10.17 0.20
CA ILE A 92 2.35 11.52 0.53
C ILE A 92 1.19 12.41 0.98
N TYR A 93 1.51 13.47 1.74
CA TYR A 93 0.59 14.51 2.16
C TYR A 93 0.30 15.43 0.97
N GLU A 94 -0.81 15.19 0.25
CA GLU A 94 -1.19 15.93 -0.95
C GLU A 94 -1.97 17.20 -0.60
N LYS A 95 -1.62 18.34 -1.23
CA LYS A 95 -2.45 19.54 -1.32
C LYS A 95 -3.18 19.58 -2.66
N ALA A 96 -4.51 19.63 -2.64
CA ALA A 96 -5.34 19.75 -3.84
C ALA A 96 -6.44 20.79 -3.63
N ALA A 97 -6.30 21.94 -4.28
CA ALA A 97 -7.16 23.11 -4.07
C ALA A 97 -7.18 23.53 -2.58
N LYS A 98 -8.36 23.48 -1.95
CA LYS A 98 -8.56 23.85 -0.53
C LYS A 98 -8.51 22.65 0.42
N LYS A 99 -8.19 21.46 -0.07
CA LYS A 99 -8.22 20.20 0.70
C LYS A 99 -6.86 19.54 0.69
N THR A 100 -6.65 18.72 1.67
CA THR A 100 -5.46 17.88 1.82
C THR A 100 -5.85 16.42 1.89
N TYR A 101 -4.96 15.53 1.43
CA TYR A 101 -5.24 14.11 1.33
C TYR A 101 -3.98 13.27 1.64
N ASN A 102 -4.19 12.07 2.13
CA ASN A 102 -3.19 11.01 2.15
C ASN A 102 -3.30 10.26 0.81
N THR A 103 -2.29 10.42 -0.07
CA THR A 103 -2.41 10.03 -1.48
C THR A 103 -1.26 9.13 -1.93
N SER A 104 -1.60 7.95 -2.45
CA SER A 104 -0.69 7.05 -3.16
C SER A 104 -0.69 7.36 -4.65
N VAL A 105 0.49 7.31 -5.28
CA VAL A 105 0.67 7.57 -6.73
C VAL A 105 1.32 6.37 -7.40
N LEU A 106 0.75 5.92 -8.50
CA LEU A 106 1.29 4.83 -9.31
C LEU A 106 2.03 5.38 -10.54
N PHE A 107 3.26 4.93 -10.73
CA PHE A 107 4.10 5.30 -11.89
C PHE A 107 4.38 4.07 -12.76
N ASP A 108 4.38 4.27 -14.08
CA ASP A 108 4.88 3.25 -15.02
C ASP A 108 6.43 3.27 -15.13
N GLN A 109 6.98 2.32 -15.88
CA GLN A 109 8.43 2.22 -16.11
C GLN A 109 9.02 3.38 -16.93
N ARG A 110 8.20 4.24 -17.51
CA ARG A 110 8.60 5.48 -18.20
C ARG A 110 8.53 6.69 -17.28
N GLY A 111 8.15 6.48 -16.01
CA GLY A 111 7.96 7.54 -15.02
C GLY A 111 6.63 8.31 -15.17
N ARG A 112 5.72 7.87 -16.03
CA ARG A 112 4.42 8.53 -16.17
C ARG A 112 3.51 8.14 -15.01
N ILE A 113 2.79 9.09 -14.48
CA ILE A 113 1.72 8.82 -13.50
C ILE A 113 0.59 8.09 -14.23
N LEU A 114 0.33 6.83 -13.84
CA LEU A 114 -0.82 6.05 -14.31
C LEU A 114 -2.09 6.43 -13.57
N GLY A 115 -1.95 6.82 -12.32
CA GLY A 115 -3.05 7.28 -11.50
C GLY A 115 -2.66 7.53 -10.06
N LYS A 116 -3.65 7.90 -9.26
CA LYS A 116 -3.50 8.12 -7.83
C LYS A 116 -4.74 7.66 -7.06
N TYR A 117 -4.52 7.23 -5.83
CA TYR A 117 -5.55 6.88 -4.88
C TYR A 117 -5.46 7.77 -3.64
N ARG A 118 -6.57 8.34 -3.19
CA ARG A 118 -6.71 9.09 -1.96
C ARG A 118 -7.37 8.21 -0.92
N LYS A 119 -6.75 8.07 0.24
CA LYS A 119 -7.22 7.23 1.35
C LYS A 119 -8.69 7.52 1.68
N VAL A 120 -9.52 6.48 1.65
CA VAL A 120 -10.96 6.59 1.91
C VAL A 120 -11.26 6.47 3.40
N HIS A 121 -10.65 5.51 4.08
CA HIS A 121 -10.87 5.29 5.50
C HIS A 121 -9.74 5.95 6.31
N LEU A 122 -10.10 6.92 7.13
CA LEU A 122 -9.18 7.69 7.96
C LEU A 122 -9.43 7.37 9.44
N PRO A 123 -8.41 6.87 10.18
CA PRO A 123 -8.53 6.68 11.62
C PRO A 123 -8.66 8.02 12.35
N GLN A 124 -9.22 7.97 13.57
CA GLN A 124 -9.32 9.12 14.50
C GLN A 124 -9.19 8.64 15.95
N ASP A 125 -8.26 7.76 16.18
CA ASP A 125 -7.97 7.21 17.49
C ASP A 125 -6.71 7.88 18.08
N PRO A 126 -6.42 7.74 19.38
CA PRO A 126 -5.19 8.25 19.99
C PRO A 126 -3.95 7.82 19.21
N SER A 127 -3.10 8.79 18.85
CA SER A 127 -1.91 8.66 17.98
C SER A 127 -2.19 8.31 16.53
N PHE A 128 -3.46 8.41 16.07
CA PHE A 128 -3.87 8.23 14.68
C PHE A 128 -4.92 9.29 14.29
N TYR A 129 -4.58 10.58 14.42
CA TYR A 129 -5.48 11.72 14.20
C TYR A 129 -5.55 12.11 12.72
N GLU A 130 -5.73 11.15 11.80
CA GLU A 130 -5.68 11.44 10.37
C GLU A 130 -6.83 12.32 9.87
N GLN A 131 -8.00 12.30 10.53
CA GLN A 131 -9.12 13.15 10.13
C GLN A 131 -8.88 14.65 10.42
N ASP A 132 -7.90 14.97 11.27
CA ASP A 132 -7.52 16.38 11.54
C ASP A 132 -6.69 16.95 10.38
N TYR A 133 -6.08 16.08 9.56
CA TYR A 133 -5.16 16.46 8.46
C TYR A 133 -5.73 16.20 7.07
N PHE A 134 -6.52 15.14 6.91
CA PHE A 134 -6.91 14.68 5.58
C PHE A 134 -8.41 14.69 5.36
N SER A 135 -8.78 15.09 4.15
CA SER A 135 -10.11 14.81 3.61
C SER A 135 -10.16 13.38 3.10
N ARG A 136 -11.30 12.71 3.22
CA ARG A 136 -11.52 11.37 2.68
C ARG A 136 -11.46 11.38 1.15
N GLY A 137 -10.86 10.34 0.56
CA GLY A 137 -11.08 9.97 -0.83
C GLY A 137 -12.54 9.58 -1.07
N ASN A 138 -12.94 9.49 -2.31
CA ASN A 138 -14.33 9.23 -2.69
C ASN A 138 -14.51 8.08 -3.69
N ASN A 139 -13.42 7.40 -4.07
CA ASN A 139 -13.48 6.30 -5.03
C ASN A 139 -12.31 5.34 -4.86
N PHE A 140 -12.53 4.10 -5.25
CA PHE A 140 -11.50 3.08 -5.45
C PHE A 140 -11.12 3.02 -6.92
N ALA A 141 -9.88 2.61 -7.23
CA ALA A 141 -9.39 2.58 -8.60
C ALA A 141 -8.39 1.45 -8.83
N VAL A 142 -8.53 0.80 -9.99
CA VAL A 142 -7.61 -0.24 -10.44
C VAL A 142 -6.94 0.22 -11.73
N TYR A 143 -5.64 0.05 -11.81
CA TYR A 143 -4.82 0.56 -12.89
C TYR A 143 -4.21 -0.57 -13.70
N ASN A 144 -4.34 -0.47 -15.03
CA ASN A 144 -3.68 -1.39 -15.95
C ASN A 144 -2.19 -1.06 -16.03
N THR A 145 -1.34 -2.05 -15.82
CA THR A 145 0.10 -1.94 -16.00
C THR A 145 0.61 -2.91 -17.05
N LYS A 146 1.91 -2.86 -17.35
CA LYS A 146 2.53 -3.82 -18.24
C LYS A 146 2.42 -5.26 -17.75
N TYR A 147 2.39 -5.49 -16.44
CA TYR A 147 2.47 -6.82 -15.86
C TYR A 147 1.12 -7.35 -15.39
N CYS A 148 0.31 -6.51 -14.77
CA CYS A 148 -0.96 -6.90 -14.14
C CYS A 148 -1.84 -5.68 -13.87
N LYS A 149 -3.07 -5.93 -13.41
CA LYS A 149 -3.95 -4.89 -12.87
C LYS A 149 -3.67 -4.70 -11.39
N ILE A 150 -3.36 -3.47 -11.00
CA ILE A 150 -2.99 -3.08 -9.63
C ILE A 150 -4.10 -2.28 -8.99
N GLY A 151 -4.54 -2.72 -7.82
CA GLY A 151 -5.34 -1.97 -6.87
C GLY A 151 -4.45 -1.24 -5.86
N LEU A 152 -4.88 -0.04 -5.46
CA LEU A 152 -4.18 0.80 -4.48
C LEU A 152 -5.09 1.12 -3.31
N LEU A 153 -4.72 0.67 -2.13
CA LEU A 153 -5.32 1.03 -0.85
C LEU A 153 -4.23 1.58 0.08
N ILE A 154 -4.60 2.24 1.16
CA ILE A 154 -3.62 2.80 2.12
C ILE A 154 -4.00 2.40 3.53
N CYS A 155 -3.08 1.70 4.23
CA CYS A 155 -3.08 1.44 5.66
C CYS A 155 -4.46 1.07 6.23
N PHE A 156 -5.18 2.02 6.83
CA PHE A 156 -6.45 1.80 7.53
C PHE A 156 -7.55 1.21 6.63
N ASP A 157 -7.46 1.36 5.30
CA ASP A 157 -8.35 0.68 4.35
C ASP A 157 -8.29 -0.84 4.49
N GLN A 158 -7.19 -1.38 5.06
CA GLN A 158 -6.99 -2.82 5.30
C GLN A 158 -8.01 -3.45 6.24
N TRP A 159 -8.68 -2.65 7.08
CA TRP A 159 -9.69 -3.14 8.02
C TRP A 159 -11.08 -3.28 7.39
N TYR A 160 -11.27 -2.77 6.16
CA TYR A 160 -12.56 -2.72 5.47
C TYR A 160 -12.59 -3.71 4.29
N PRO A 161 -13.31 -4.85 4.45
CA PRO A 161 -13.40 -5.88 3.40
C PRO A 161 -14.00 -5.36 2.10
N GLU A 162 -14.84 -4.33 2.18
CA GLU A 162 -15.46 -3.68 1.03
C GLU A 162 -14.43 -3.10 0.07
N ALA A 163 -13.36 -2.48 0.59
CA ALA A 163 -12.32 -1.86 -0.23
C ALA A 163 -11.63 -2.90 -1.14
N ALA A 164 -11.12 -3.97 -0.54
CA ALA A 164 -10.48 -5.05 -1.29
C ALA A 164 -11.45 -5.74 -2.26
N ARG A 165 -12.72 -5.91 -1.85
CA ARG A 165 -13.76 -6.52 -2.70
C ARG A 165 -14.09 -5.66 -3.91
N ILE A 166 -14.21 -4.35 -3.75
CA ILE A 166 -14.47 -3.42 -4.84
C ILE A 166 -13.32 -3.47 -5.84
N GLU A 167 -12.07 -3.37 -5.40
CA GLU A 167 -10.91 -3.43 -6.30
C GLU A 167 -10.81 -4.78 -7.03
N LYS A 168 -11.11 -5.90 -6.36
CA LYS A 168 -11.21 -7.20 -7.02
C LYS A 168 -12.27 -7.19 -8.13
N LEU A 169 -13.45 -6.65 -7.87
CA LEU A 169 -14.54 -6.57 -8.86
C LEU A 169 -14.19 -5.66 -10.04
N MET A 170 -13.33 -4.67 -9.84
CA MET A 170 -12.74 -3.85 -10.88
C MET A 170 -11.61 -4.58 -11.64
N GLY A 171 -11.23 -5.76 -11.18
CA GLY A 171 -10.29 -6.66 -11.85
C GLY A 171 -8.86 -6.61 -11.31
N ALA A 172 -8.62 -6.09 -10.11
CA ALA A 172 -7.30 -6.16 -9.47
C ALA A 172 -6.80 -7.60 -9.37
N GLN A 173 -5.53 -7.79 -9.70
CA GLN A 173 -4.79 -9.05 -9.53
C GLN A 173 -3.84 -8.97 -8.34
N ILE A 174 -3.35 -7.76 -8.05
CA ILE A 174 -2.53 -7.43 -6.88
C ILE A 174 -3.13 -6.19 -6.23
N ILE A 175 -3.25 -6.20 -4.90
CA ILE A 175 -3.64 -5.02 -4.10
C ILE A 175 -2.46 -4.65 -3.20
N PHE A 176 -2.06 -3.38 -3.27
CA PHE A 176 -0.99 -2.81 -2.45
C PHE A 176 -1.59 -1.99 -1.31
N TYR A 177 -0.98 -2.15 -0.12
CA TYR A 177 -1.26 -1.39 1.08
C TYR A 177 0.03 -0.74 1.61
N PRO A 178 0.45 0.45 1.08
CA PRO A 178 1.37 1.32 1.81
C PRO A 178 0.82 1.58 3.21
N THR A 179 1.63 1.35 4.24
CA THR A 179 1.15 1.28 5.63
C THR A 179 2.08 2.03 6.58
N ALA A 180 1.50 2.58 7.65
CA ALA A 180 2.16 3.13 8.83
C ALA A 180 1.40 2.66 10.07
N ILE A 181 1.73 1.47 10.57
CA ILE A 181 1.09 0.86 11.75
C ILE A 181 2.14 0.32 12.71
N GLY A 182 1.90 0.48 14.01
CA GLY A 182 2.83 0.08 15.06
C GLY A 182 2.15 0.05 16.41
N TRP A 183 2.97 -0.22 17.44
CA TRP A 183 2.56 -0.12 18.83
C TRP A 183 2.58 1.34 19.28
N VAL A 184 1.63 1.72 20.11
CA VAL A 184 1.60 3.05 20.74
C VAL A 184 2.12 2.91 22.17
N LYS A 185 3.16 3.66 22.52
CA LYS A 185 3.76 3.64 23.87
C LYS A 185 2.70 3.99 24.93
N GLY A 186 2.61 3.16 25.96
CA GLY A 186 1.66 3.35 27.05
C GLY A 186 0.25 2.84 26.76
N ILE A 187 0.00 2.25 25.60
CA ILE A 187 -1.23 1.53 25.29
C ILE A 187 -0.92 0.04 25.29
N ASP A 188 -1.58 -0.70 26.19
CA ASP A 188 -1.60 -2.16 26.18
C ASP A 188 -2.92 -2.60 25.51
N PRO A 189 -2.86 -3.24 24.33
CA PRO A 189 -4.07 -3.57 23.59
C PRO A 189 -4.86 -4.66 24.31
N ALA A 190 -5.98 -4.28 24.91
CA ALA A 190 -6.88 -5.19 25.60
C ALA A 190 -7.50 -6.24 24.68
N GLU A 191 -7.63 -5.93 23.40
CA GLU A 191 -8.16 -6.81 22.34
C GLU A 191 -7.15 -7.83 21.81
N GLY A 192 -5.86 -7.72 22.17
CA GLY A 192 -4.83 -8.69 21.80
C GLY A 192 -3.75 -8.16 20.85
N ASN A 193 -3.14 -9.04 20.09
CA ASN A 193 -1.98 -8.72 19.25
C ASN A 193 -2.38 -8.01 17.95
N TRP A 194 -2.18 -6.70 17.88
CA TRP A 194 -2.49 -5.89 16.69
C TRP A 194 -1.71 -6.31 15.45
N HIS A 195 -0.46 -6.75 15.60
CA HIS A 195 0.36 -7.18 14.46
C HIS A 195 -0.20 -8.47 13.83
N GLU A 196 -0.63 -9.43 14.65
CA GLU A 196 -1.26 -10.67 14.16
C GLU A 196 -2.61 -10.37 13.51
N ALA A 197 -3.44 -9.52 14.11
CA ALA A 197 -4.72 -9.10 13.55
C ALA A 197 -4.52 -8.40 12.19
N TRP A 198 -3.53 -7.48 12.11
CA TRP A 198 -3.16 -6.78 10.89
C TRP A 198 -2.77 -7.72 9.74
N GLN A 199 -1.94 -8.73 10.01
CA GLN A 199 -1.58 -9.72 9.00
C GLN A 199 -2.77 -10.60 8.63
N SER A 200 -3.54 -11.06 9.62
CA SER A 200 -4.66 -11.99 9.42
C SER A 200 -5.76 -11.41 8.55
N VAL A 201 -6.17 -10.16 8.78
CA VAL A 201 -7.22 -9.51 7.97
C VAL A 201 -6.81 -9.39 6.50
N GLN A 202 -5.56 -9.05 6.22
CA GLN A 202 -5.04 -8.91 4.86
C GLN A 202 -4.88 -10.26 4.15
N VAL A 203 -4.47 -11.32 4.88
CA VAL A 203 -4.50 -12.70 4.38
C VAL A 203 -5.93 -13.12 4.04
N GLY A 204 -6.91 -12.76 4.88
CA GLY A 204 -8.33 -12.96 4.59
C GLY A 204 -8.79 -12.27 3.30
N HIS A 205 -8.31 -11.04 3.04
CA HIS A 205 -8.58 -10.35 1.77
C HIS A 205 -7.97 -11.06 0.57
N ALA A 206 -6.73 -11.55 0.69
CA ALA A 206 -6.08 -12.29 -0.38
C ALA A 206 -6.90 -13.54 -0.77
N ILE A 207 -7.30 -14.33 0.21
CA ILE A 207 -8.07 -15.57 0.01
C ILE A 207 -9.45 -15.27 -0.58
N SER A 208 -10.23 -14.44 0.12
CA SER A 208 -11.64 -14.18 -0.24
C SER A 208 -11.80 -13.47 -1.59
N ASN A 209 -10.76 -12.79 -2.06
CA ASN A 209 -10.74 -12.07 -3.34
C ASN A 209 -9.88 -12.76 -4.40
N SER A 210 -9.16 -13.85 -4.10
CA SER A 210 -8.24 -14.52 -5.03
C SER A 210 -7.26 -13.54 -5.66
N VAL A 211 -6.62 -12.69 -4.84
CA VAL A 211 -5.65 -11.65 -5.25
C VAL A 211 -4.36 -11.79 -4.46
N VAL A 212 -3.25 -11.35 -5.04
CA VAL A 212 -2.03 -11.12 -4.26
C VAL A 212 -2.23 -9.88 -3.38
N VAL A 213 -1.87 -9.95 -2.11
CA VAL A 213 -1.84 -8.79 -1.20
C VAL A 213 -0.41 -8.46 -0.84
N VAL A 214 -0.08 -7.16 -0.92
CA VAL A 214 1.25 -6.60 -0.63
C VAL A 214 1.09 -5.50 0.40
N ALA A 215 1.53 -5.76 1.63
CA ALA A 215 1.54 -4.79 2.71
C ALA A 215 2.96 -4.28 2.95
N VAL A 216 3.16 -2.97 2.85
CA VAL A 216 4.49 -2.34 3.00
C VAL A 216 4.43 -1.34 4.13
N ASN A 217 4.94 -1.75 5.28
CA ASN A 217 4.95 -0.95 6.49
C ASN A 217 6.27 -0.20 6.65
N ARG A 218 6.25 0.88 7.43
CA ARG A 218 7.46 1.52 7.94
C ARG A 218 7.99 0.77 9.17
N VAL A 219 9.19 1.11 9.61
CA VAL A 219 9.85 0.52 10.78
C VAL A 219 10.52 1.60 11.63
N GLY A 220 10.78 1.31 12.89
CA GLY A 220 11.50 2.19 13.81
C GLY A 220 10.60 2.91 14.81
N VAL A 221 11.23 3.74 15.63
CA VAL A 221 10.54 4.49 16.69
C VAL A 221 10.42 5.95 16.27
N GLU A 222 9.19 6.47 16.30
CA GLU A 222 8.88 7.87 16.01
C GLU A 222 8.03 8.42 17.18
N LYS A 223 8.63 9.19 18.08
CA LYS A 223 7.98 9.71 19.30
C LYS A 223 7.31 8.59 20.12
N ASN A 224 5.97 8.51 20.08
CA ASN A 224 5.17 7.54 20.82
C ASN A 224 4.85 6.27 20.02
N MET A 225 5.17 6.25 18.72
CA MET A 225 4.90 5.12 17.85
C MET A 225 6.14 4.24 17.69
N GLN A 226 5.97 2.93 17.88
CA GLN A 226 6.96 1.92 17.51
C GLN A 226 6.40 1.12 16.35
N PHE A 227 6.82 1.47 15.13
CA PHE A 227 6.43 0.77 13.92
C PHE A 227 7.13 -0.59 13.84
N TRP A 228 6.36 -1.66 13.75
CA TRP A 228 6.89 -3.02 13.87
C TRP A 228 7.49 -3.59 12.58
N GLY A 229 7.46 -2.85 11.45
CA GLY A 229 7.87 -3.40 10.16
C GLY A 229 6.94 -4.53 9.72
N GLY A 230 7.48 -5.73 9.55
CA GLY A 230 6.70 -6.92 9.22
C GLY A 230 6.03 -6.87 7.84
N SER A 231 6.52 -6.02 6.92
CA SER A 231 6.02 -5.94 5.55
C SER A 231 5.97 -7.32 4.91
N PHE A 232 4.91 -7.63 4.16
CA PHE A 232 4.78 -8.97 3.60
C PHE A 232 4.06 -9.00 2.25
N VAL A 233 4.21 -10.15 1.58
CA VAL A 233 3.42 -10.54 0.42
C VAL A 233 2.74 -11.86 0.72
N CYS A 234 1.44 -11.95 0.49
CA CYS A 234 0.75 -13.23 0.47
C CYS A 234 0.10 -13.50 -0.89
N ASP A 235 0.04 -14.78 -1.26
CA ASP A 235 -0.58 -15.20 -2.50
C ASP A 235 -2.11 -15.25 -2.40
N GLN A 236 -2.73 -15.58 -3.51
CA GLN A 236 -4.19 -15.61 -3.69
C GLN A 236 -4.91 -16.68 -2.85
N PHE A 237 -4.17 -17.51 -2.13
CA PHE A 237 -4.73 -18.52 -1.22
C PHE A 237 -4.16 -18.42 0.21
N GLY A 238 -3.51 -17.27 0.52
CA GLY A 238 -3.11 -16.90 1.88
C GLY A 238 -1.71 -17.35 2.30
N LYS A 239 -0.93 -17.99 1.40
CA LYS A 239 0.45 -18.35 1.70
C LYS A 239 1.32 -17.10 1.76
N ILE A 240 2.04 -16.89 2.85
CA ILE A 240 3.06 -15.85 2.94
C ILE A 240 4.25 -16.23 2.05
N LEU A 241 4.48 -15.44 1.00
CA LEU A 241 5.58 -15.64 0.03
C LEU A 241 6.88 -15.03 0.52
N ALA A 242 6.80 -13.90 1.23
CA ALA A 242 7.91 -13.24 1.88
C ALA A 242 7.41 -12.36 3.01
N ARG A 243 8.20 -12.19 4.06
CA ARG A 243 7.96 -11.28 5.18
C ARG A 243 9.26 -10.65 5.65
N ALA A 244 9.25 -9.35 5.87
CA ALA A 244 10.33 -8.60 6.51
C ALA A 244 10.29 -8.80 8.03
N ASP A 245 11.43 -8.61 8.68
CA ASP A 245 11.54 -8.52 10.14
C ASP A 245 11.25 -7.07 10.63
N ASP A 246 11.73 -6.73 11.80
CA ASP A 246 11.59 -5.42 12.44
C ASP A 246 12.70 -4.41 12.09
N LYS A 247 13.46 -4.65 11.01
CA LYS A 247 14.57 -3.80 10.57
C LYS A 247 14.30 -3.14 9.22
N GLU A 248 15.05 -2.07 8.96
CA GLU A 248 15.09 -1.45 7.63
C GLU A 248 15.67 -2.43 6.62
N GLN A 249 14.91 -2.72 5.55
CA GLN A 249 15.34 -3.69 4.54
C GLN A 249 14.53 -3.60 3.25
N VAL A 250 15.10 -4.18 2.20
CA VAL A 250 14.43 -4.42 0.92
C VAL A 250 14.31 -5.91 0.70
N ILE A 251 13.08 -6.40 0.56
CA ILE A 251 12.81 -7.79 0.18
C ILE A 251 12.19 -7.85 -1.21
N VAL A 252 12.49 -8.92 -1.95
CA VAL A 252 11.93 -9.16 -3.29
C VAL A 252 11.43 -10.60 -3.36
N THR A 253 10.23 -10.79 -3.87
CA THR A 253 9.65 -12.12 -4.07
C THR A 253 8.91 -12.21 -5.40
N SER A 254 8.82 -13.44 -5.93
CA SER A 254 8.11 -13.73 -7.17
C SER A 254 6.70 -14.20 -6.88
N CYS A 255 5.71 -13.54 -7.49
CA CYS A 255 4.30 -13.87 -7.37
C CYS A 255 3.81 -14.55 -8.65
N ASP A 256 3.12 -15.68 -8.49
CA ASP A 256 2.42 -16.36 -9.58
C ASP A 256 1.01 -15.75 -9.73
N LEU A 257 0.73 -15.14 -10.86
CA LEU A 257 -0.56 -14.51 -11.13
C LEU A 257 -1.60 -15.50 -11.66
N THR A 258 -1.18 -16.70 -12.06
CA THR A 258 -2.12 -17.74 -12.57
C THR A 258 -2.93 -18.36 -11.45
N LEU A 259 -2.38 -18.43 -10.23
CA LEU A 259 -3.04 -19.02 -9.07
C LEU A 259 -4.41 -18.39 -8.81
N GLY A 260 -4.54 -17.07 -8.96
CA GLY A 260 -5.83 -16.38 -8.76
C GLY A 260 -6.92 -16.81 -9.74
N ARG A 261 -6.55 -17.12 -10.99
CA ARG A 261 -7.47 -17.70 -11.97
C ARG A 261 -7.87 -19.13 -11.57
N ASN A 262 -6.90 -19.96 -11.21
CA ASN A 262 -7.13 -21.34 -10.80
C ASN A 262 -8.04 -21.43 -9.56
N VAL A 263 -7.81 -20.54 -8.57
CA VAL A 263 -8.69 -20.46 -7.39
C VAL A 263 -10.11 -20.03 -7.79
N GLU A 264 -10.25 -19.03 -8.68
CA GLU A 264 -11.57 -18.58 -9.13
C GLU A 264 -12.28 -19.63 -9.99
N GLU A 265 -11.58 -20.36 -10.83
CA GLU A 265 -12.14 -21.47 -11.63
C GLU A 265 -12.60 -22.63 -10.73
N GLY A 266 -11.80 -22.99 -9.74
CA GLY A 266 -12.12 -24.09 -8.82
C GLY A 266 -13.18 -23.73 -7.78
N TRP A 267 -12.93 -22.67 -6.99
CA TRP A 267 -13.81 -22.28 -5.87
C TRP A 267 -14.91 -21.30 -6.30
N GLY A 268 -14.66 -20.44 -7.29
CA GLY A 268 -15.65 -19.51 -7.86
C GLY A 268 -16.14 -18.47 -6.86
N PHE A 269 -15.26 -17.91 -6.03
CA PHE A 269 -15.65 -16.94 -5.00
C PHE A 269 -16.37 -15.71 -5.57
N GLN A 270 -16.02 -15.25 -6.78
CA GLN A 270 -16.71 -14.14 -7.43
C GLN A 270 -17.99 -14.60 -8.14
N ARG A 271 -17.94 -15.75 -8.81
CA ARG A 271 -19.05 -16.33 -9.57
C ARG A 271 -20.24 -16.66 -8.67
N ASN A 272 -19.96 -17.13 -7.45
CA ASN A 272 -20.99 -17.57 -6.49
C ASN A 272 -21.50 -16.44 -5.58
N ARG A 273 -21.13 -15.18 -5.83
CA ARG A 273 -21.66 -14.05 -5.08
C ARG A 273 -23.17 -13.87 -5.33
N VAL A 274 -23.88 -13.45 -4.30
CA VAL A 274 -25.33 -13.16 -4.37
C VAL A 274 -25.57 -11.67 -4.06
N PRO A 275 -25.29 -10.73 -5.00
CA PRO A 275 -25.31 -9.28 -4.72
C PRO A 275 -26.64 -8.76 -4.17
N ARG A 276 -27.76 -9.37 -4.59
CA ARG A 276 -29.11 -8.98 -4.12
C ARG A 276 -29.27 -9.14 -2.59
N SER A 277 -28.51 -10.05 -1.97
CA SER A 277 -28.52 -10.27 -0.51
C SER A 277 -27.66 -9.26 0.26
N TYR A 278 -26.89 -8.41 -0.43
CA TYR A 278 -25.94 -7.46 0.18
C TYR A 278 -26.51 -6.02 0.29
N SER A 279 -27.82 -5.83 0.04
CA SER A 279 -28.45 -4.50 0.03
C SER A 279 -28.30 -3.74 1.34
N ARG A 280 -28.10 -4.42 2.48
CA ARG A 280 -27.87 -3.78 3.79
C ARG A 280 -26.52 -3.06 3.90
N LEU A 281 -25.56 -3.35 3.01
CA LEU A 281 -24.26 -2.63 2.99
C LEU A 281 -24.41 -1.16 2.51
N TRP A 282 -25.57 -0.78 1.95
CA TRP A 282 -25.81 0.57 1.43
C TRP A 282 -26.64 1.46 2.35
N LYS A 283 -26.87 1.04 3.60
CA LYS A 283 -27.71 1.76 4.57
C LYS A 283 -26.88 2.52 5.58
#